data_be6c87a64890a2f27a9fd350f33ad3fa
#
_entry.id   be6c87a64890a2f27a9fd350f33ad3fa
#
_cell.length_a   1.000
_cell.length_b   1.000
_cell.length_c   1.000
_cell.angle_alpha   90.00
_cell.angle_beta   90.00
_cell.angle_gamma   90.00
#
_symmetry.space_group_name_H-M   'P 1'
#
loop_
_entity.id
_entity.type
_entity.pdbx_description
1 polymer ?
#
loop_
_entity_poly.entity_id
_entity_poly.type
_entity_poly.pdbx_seq_one_letter_code
_entity_poly.pdbx_strand_id
1 'polypeptide(L)'
;MNPPPADWPRLTSSLIYRDAAAAIDWLGGAFGFDVRLKVEGAGGRIDHSELVYGEGVIMVSQEGGDLSRYPWKAALKSPLSMAGGTSQSVMIYVDDAESH
;
A
#
# COMPACT_ATOMS: atom_id res chain seq x y z
N MET A 1 -4.09 24.08 -9.97
CA MET A 1 -3.53 22.78 -9.54
C MET A 1 -2.41 22.37 -10.49
N ASN A 2 -1.25 22.02 -9.95
CA ASN A 2 -0.16 21.51 -10.77
C ASN A 2 -0.44 20.08 -11.22
N PRO A 3 0.02 19.71 -12.43
CA PRO A 3 -0.13 18.31 -12.86
C PRO A 3 0.74 17.38 -12.00
N PRO A 4 0.37 16.10 -11.89
CA PRO A 4 1.21 15.14 -11.18
C PRO A 4 2.51 14.90 -11.96
N PRO A 5 3.55 14.37 -11.30
CA PRO A 5 4.74 13.91 -12.01
C PRO A 5 4.38 12.88 -13.09
N ALA A 6 5.26 12.75 -14.09
CA ALA A 6 5.08 11.71 -15.11
C ALA A 6 4.99 10.34 -14.42
N ASP A 7 4.14 9.46 -14.94
CA ASP A 7 3.91 8.10 -14.43
C ASP A 7 3.26 8.04 -13.05
N TRP A 8 2.74 9.18 -12.56
CA TRP A 8 2.07 9.23 -11.28
C TRP A 8 0.60 9.63 -11.45
N PRO A 9 -0.35 8.86 -10.93
CA PRO A 9 -1.76 9.25 -11.00
C PRO A 9 -2.02 10.46 -10.09
N ARG A 10 -3.04 11.22 -10.44
CA ARG A 10 -3.43 12.38 -9.62
C ARG A 10 -3.94 11.97 -8.24
N LEU A 11 -4.57 10.80 -8.15
CA LEU A 11 -5.08 10.25 -6.90
C LEU A 11 -4.48 8.87 -6.68
N THR A 12 -4.11 8.57 -5.43
CA THR A 12 -3.53 7.30 -5.04
C THR A 12 -4.09 6.89 -3.69
N SER A 13 -4.48 5.62 -3.55
CA SER A 13 -4.91 5.08 -2.27
C SER A 13 -3.71 4.61 -1.46
N SER A 14 -3.78 4.79 -0.15
CA SER A 14 -2.78 4.30 0.78
C SER A 14 -3.41 3.23 1.66
N LEU A 15 -2.83 2.04 1.64
CA LEU A 15 -3.30 0.90 2.41
C LEU A 15 -2.32 0.60 3.54
N ILE A 16 -2.86 0.32 4.71
CA ILE A 16 -2.06 0.08 5.91
C ILE A 16 -2.24 -1.37 6.35
N TYR A 17 -1.14 -2.06 6.57
CA TYR A 17 -1.13 -3.45 7.00
C TYR A 17 -0.28 -3.62 8.25
N ARG A 18 -0.60 -4.67 9.04
CA ARG A 18 0.24 -5.02 10.18
C ARG A 18 1.55 -5.65 9.71
N ASP A 19 1.50 -6.46 8.66
CA ASP A 19 2.68 -7.04 8.02
C ASP A 19 2.66 -6.64 6.55
N ALA A 20 3.22 -5.48 6.25
CA ALA A 20 3.19 -4.92 4.90
C ALA A 20 4.05 -5.74 3.93
N ALA A 21 5.17 -6.31 4.38
CA ALA A 21 6.00 -7.13 3.50
C ALA A 21 5.23 -8.33 2.96
N ALA A 22 4.50 -9.03 3.83
CA ALA A 22 3.67 -10.16 3.41
C ALA A 22 2.54 -9.71 2.49
N ALA A 23 1.94 -8.55 2.75
CA ALA A 23 0.87 -8.01 1.90
C ALA A 23 1.39 -7.67 0.51
N ILE A 24 2.59 -7.09 0.41
CA ILE A 24 3.21 -6.76 -0.88
C ILE A 24 3.48 -8.04 -1.68
N ASP A 25 4.02 -9.07 -1.05
CA ASP A 25 4.27 -10.35 -1.72
C ASP A 25 2.97 -10.98 -2.21
N TRP A 26 1.92 -10.92 -1.39
CA TRP A 26 0.61 -11.47 -1.77
C TRP A 26 0.00 -10.70 -2.95
N LEU A 27 0.05 -9.37 -2.92
CA LEU A 27 -0.48 -8.54 -4.00
C LEU A 27 0.27 -8.80 -5.32
N GLY A 28 1.59 -8.96 -5.25
CA GLY A 28 2.38 -9.30 -6.43
C GLY A 28 2.03 -10.67 -7.00
N GLY A 29 1.93 -11.68 -6.14
CA GLY A 29 1.64 -13.04 -6.57
C GLY A 29 0.21 -13.26 -7.02
N ALA A 30 -0.77 -12.69 -6.29
CA ALA A 30 -2.19 -12.93 -6.56
C ALA A 30 -2.74 -12.05 -7.69
N PHE A 31 -2.29 -10.79 -7.78
CA PHE A 31 -2.85 -9.81 -8.71
C PHE A 31 -1.87 -9.28 -9.75
N GLY A 32 -0.59 -9.55 -9.60
CA GLY A 32 0.40 -9.09 -10.55
C GLY A 32 0.87 -7.64 -10.34
N PHE A 33 0.75 -7.12 -9.14
CA PHE A 33 1.33 -5.80 -8.84
C PHE A 33 2.85 -5.86 -8.91
N ASP A 34 3.45 -4.82 -9.47
CA ASP A 34 4.90 -4.63 -9.47
C ASP A 34 5.30 -3.61 -8.43
N VAL A 35 6.41 -3.85 -7.76
CA VAL A 35 6.95 -2.89 -6.79
C VAL A 35 7.70 -1.80 -7.54
N ARG A 36 7.26 -0.56 -7.39
CA ARG A 36 7.90 0.61 -7.97
C ARG A 36 8.91 1.22 -7.02
N LEU A 37 8.57 1.24 -5.72
CA LEU A 37 9.40 1.80 -4.68
C LEU A 37 9.13 1.05 -3.39
N LYS A 38 10.20 0.79 -2.62
CA LYS A 38 10.06 0.17 -1.30
C LYS A 38 11.07 0.79 -0.36
N VAL A 39 10.58 1.44 0.71
CA VAL A 39 11.42 2.04 1.75
C VAL A 39 11.32 1.17 2.99
N GLU A 40 12.39 0.46 3.30
CA GLU A 40 12.44 -0.43 4.45
C GLU A 40 13.01 0.30 5.66
N GLY A 41 12.38 0.07 6.81
CA GLY A 41 12.87 0.54 8.09
C GLY A 41 13.57 -0.55 8.86
N ALA A 42 13.76 -0.33 10.15
CA ALA A 42 14.44 -1.27 11.02
C ALA A 42 13.68 -2.60 11.09
N GLY A 43 14.42 -3.71 11.11
CA GLY A 43 13.82 -5.04 11.25
C GLY A 43 13.01 -5.52 10.06
N GLY A 44 13.27 -4.97 8.88
CA GLY A 44 12.54 -5.36 7.67
C GLY A 44 11.15 -4.78 7.56
N ARG A 45 10.82 -3.83 8.40
CA ARG A 45 9.53 -3.14 8.36
C ARG A 45 9.42 -2.31 7.07
N ILE A 46 8.20 -2.21 6.53
CA ILE A 46 7.95 -1.40 5.34
C ILE A 46 7.38 -0.05 5.79
N ASP A 47 8.20 0.99 5.74
CA ASP A 47 7.78 2.34 6.09
C ASP A 47 6.94 2.96 4.97
N HIS A 48 7.25 2.65 3.73
CA HIS A 48 6.54 3.16 2.57
C HIS A 48 6.79 2.24 1.37
N SER A 49 5.79 2.03 0.56
CA SER A 49 5.98 1.37 -0.74
C SER A 49 4.97 1.89 -1.74
N GLU A 50 5.31 1.73 -3.02
CA GLU A 50 4.45 2.07 -4.14
C GLU A 50 4.37 0.86 -5.06
N LEU A 51 3.16 0.39 -5.29
CA LEU A 51 2.90 -0.76 -6.15
C LEU A 51 2.12 -0.30 -7.37
N VAL A 52 2.46 -0.85 -8.52
CA VAL A 52 1.89 -0.46 -9.82
C VAL A 52 1.16 -1.64 -10.44
N TYR A 53 -0.03 -1.37 -10.96
CA TYR A 53 -0.77 -2.30 -11.80
C TYR A 53 -1.34 -1.50 -12.97
N GLY A 54 -0.79 -1.72 -14.18
CA GLY A 54 -1.15 -0.89 -15.32
C GLY A 54 -0.83 0.58 -15.06
N GLU A 55 -1.83 1.43 -15.15
CA GLU A 55 -1.70 2.86 -14.88
C GLU A 55 -1.96 3.21 -13.42
N GLY A 56 -2.44 2.26 -12.64
CA GLY A 56 -2.79 2.49 -11.25
C GLY A 56 -1.61 2.33 -10.31
N VAL A 57 -1.59 3.15 -9.27
CA VAL A 57 -0.58 3.09 -8.22
C VAL A 57 -1.29 3.06 -6.89
N ILE A 58 -0.87 2.16 -6.01
CA ILE A 58 -1.29 2.18 -4.61
C ILE A 58 -0.06 2.28 -3.72
N MET A 59 -0.23 2.84 -2.55
CA MET A 59 0.81 2.87 -1.53
C MET A 59 0.47 1.84 -0.47
N VAL A 60 1.47 1.07 -0.02
CA VAL A 60 1.31 0.08 1.03
C VAL A 60 2.35 0.35 2.10
N SER A 61 1.92 0.49 3.34
CA SER A 61 2.79 0.79 4.46
C SER A 61 2.41 -0.08 5.65
N GLN A 62 3.36 -0.22 6.58
CA GLN A 62 3.13 -0.93 7.82
C GLN A 62 2.65 0.04 8.89
N GLU A 63 1.68 -0.39 9.71
CA GLU A 63 1.21 0.48 10.80
C GLU A 63 2.32 0.70 11.83
N GLY A 64 2.23 1.80 12.58
CA GLY A 64 3.24 2.16 13.56
C GLY A 64 4.40 2.91 12.93
N GLY A 65 5.61 2.61 13.38
CA GLY A 65 6.81 3.27 12.92
C GLY A 65 7.30 4.29 13.93
N ASP A 66 8.04 5.27 13.47
CA ASP A 66 8.61 6.30 14.34
C ASP A 66 7.53 7.37 14.65
N LEU A 67 6.75 7.12 15.69
CA LEU A 67 5.67 8.02 16.09
C LEU A 67 6.19 9.31 16.71
N SER A 68 7.43 9.34 17.19
CA SER A 68 8.04 10.56 17.72
C SER A 68 8.34 11.54 16.59
N ARG A 69 8.73 11.04 15.41
CA ARG A 69 8.99 11.85 14.22
C ARG A 69 7.73 12.11 13.41
N TYR A 70 6.82 11.14 13.37
CA TYR A 70 5.59 11.22 12.59
C TYR A 70 4.38 10.87 13.47
N PRO A 71 4.01 11.74 14.40
CA PRO A 71 2.94 11.41 15.37
C PRO A 71 1.57 11.14 14.72
N TRP A 72 1.31 11.71 13.55
CA TRP A 72 0.06 11.47 12.81
C TRP A 72 -0.09 10.01 12.36
N LYS A 73 1.00 9.26 12.31
CA LYS A 73 0.95 7.84 11.93
C LYS A 73 0.24 6.98 12.97
N ALA A 74 0.06 7.47 14.19
CA ALA A 74 -0.67 6.72 15.20
C ALA A 74 -2.13 6.47 14.79
N ALA A 75 -2.70 7.31 13.93
CA ALA A 75 -4.06 7.15 13.41
C ALA A 75 -4.15 6.17 12.24
N LEU A 76 -3.02 5.79 11.63
CA LEU A 76 -2.98 4.87 10.50
C LEU A 76 -2.89 3.45 11.02
N LYS A 77 -3.98 2.71 10.93
CA LYS A 77 -4.08 1.36 11.49
C LYS A 77 -4.51 0.36 10.43
N SER A 78 -4.02 -0.88 10.57
CA SER A 78 -4.46 -1.97 9.71
C SER A 78 -5.87 -2.42 10.13
N PRO A 79 -6.60 -3.15 9.24
CA PRO A 79 -7.89 -3.73 9.62
C PRO A 79 -7.79 -4.64 10.83
N LEU A 80 -6.68 -5.36 11.02
CA LEU A 80 -6.50 -6.23 12.19
C LEU A 80 -6.51 -5.44 13.49
N SER A 81 -5.93 -4.24 13.48
CA SER A 81 -5.89 -3.36 14.64
C SER A 81 -7.20 -2.61 14.85
N MET A 82 -8.14 -2.71 13.92
CA MET A 82 -9.47 -2.13 13.99
C MET A 82 -10.53 -3.21 14.21
N ALA A 83 -10.18 -4.27 14.90
CA ALA A 83 -11.07 -5.42 15.17
C ALA A 83 -11.62 -6.05 13.87
N GLY A 84 -10.83 -6.05 12.82
CA GLY A 84 -11.20 -6.62 11.53
C GLY A 84 -12.03 -5.72 10.63
N GLY A 85 -12.31 -4.50 11.07
CA GLY A 85 -13.01 -3.52 10.22
C GLY A 85 -12.12 -2.91 9.17
N THR A 86 -12.71 -2.20 8.23
CA THR A 86 -11.98 -1.45 7.23
C THR A 86 -12.74 -0.17 6.87
N SER A 87 -12.01 0.88 6.52
CA SER A 87 -12.62 2.15 6.12
C SER A 87 -12.50 2.41 4.63
N GLN A 88 -11.81 1.57 3.88
CA GLN A 88 -11.66 1.75 2.44
C GLN A 88 -11.44 0.41 1.75
N SER A 89 -11.67 0.41 0.45
CA SER A 89 -11.41 -0.76 -0.40
C SER A 89 -10.82 -0.30 -1.73
N VAL A 90 -10.21 -1.25 -2.45
CA VAL A 90 -9.62 -0.99 -3.76
C VAL A 90 -10.25 -1.95 -4.75
N MET A 91 -10.69 -1.40 -5.90
CA MET A 91 -11.22 -2.19 -6.99
C MET A 91 -10.18 -2.28 -8.11
N ILE A 92 -10.00 -3.46 -8.65
CA ILE A 92 -9.02 -3.71 -9.69
C ILE A 92 -9.72 -4.34 -10.88
N TYR A 93 -9.50 -3.77 -12.07
CA TYR A 93 -9.89 -4.41 -13.33
C TYR A 93 -8.74 -5.27 -13.82
N VAL A 94 -9.03 -6.53 -14.10
CA VAL A 94 -8.07 -7.47 -14.65
C VAL A 94 -8.58 -7.97 -15.99
N ASP A 95 -7.65 -8.33 -16.91
CA ASP A 95 -8.02 -8.78 -18.25
C ASP A 95 -8.70 -10.15 -18.21
N ASP A 96 -8.29 -11.01 -17.30
CA ASP A 96 -8.83 -12.35 -17.13
C ASP A 96 -8.90 -12.68 -15.65
N ALA A 97 -10.10 -12.58 -15.08
CA ALA A 97 -10.31 -12.81 -13.64
C ALA A 97 -10.01 -14.26 -13.24
N GLU A 98 -10.16 -15.22 -14.14
CA GLU A 98 -9.89 -16.62 -13.83
C GLU A 98 -8.42 -16.91 -13.68
N SER A 99 -7.54 -16.13 -14.34
CA SER A 99 -6.10 -16.32 -14.23
C SER A 99 -5.50 -15.55 -13.06
N HIS A 100 -6.27 -14.80 -12.33
CA HIS A 100 -5.87 -14.07 -11.15
C HIS A 100 -6.49 -14.69 -9.91
#